data_aacbb70e9ca3416bd72cd9b56673b746
#
_entry.id   aacbb70e9ca3416bd72cd9b56673b746
#
_cell.length_a   1.000
_cell.length_b   1.000
_cell.length_c   1.000
_cell.angle_alpha   90.00
_cell.angle_beta   90.00
_cell.angle_gamma   90.00
#
_symmetry.space_group_name_H-M   'P 1'
#
loop_
_entity.id
_entity.type
_entity.pdbx_description
1 polymer ?
#
loop_
_entity_poly.entity_id
_entity_poly.type
_entity_poly.pdbx_seq_one_letter_code
_entity_poly.pdbx_strand_id
1 'polypeptide(L)'
;MDDATLAALREALTATPDNDPLRVVVFRALVARGEPRQAADLLQGRELRLGDDDRRQLAQLWLGLDEPQRALDLVPGTDAASFMLRARALVALGRHEHALAAYNEALGKNAALEDLDLKARITARVSTPAAQRPGTVVPLRVLATDDTSGDEVKRLLQPEQQKVTFADVGGHDDIKRQIEKRIITPFLKPSLFERFKKRVGGGILMYGPPGCGKTLLARATAGQCDAQFFNVAISDVLDMYIGESERKLAAIFAKARSSTPAVLFFDELEGLAAKRSYARESSSAKVVSQFLTEMDGFAQNNKGVLILGATNVPWAVDPAFRRPGRFDRVLFVPPPDRSARAAILRILLTGRPIKGEIDHDWLAERTSGFSGADLENLVEEAADAAIEDSLAASDEVPITGEHLRHALKQVKATTLEWLTTARNHARYSNEGGQYDEVLQFLDRNAKR
;
A
#
# COMPACT_ATOMS: atom_id res chain seq x y z
N MET A 1 3.77 -7.91 -44.73
CA MET A 1 3.24 -7.90 -46.11
C MET A 1 3.75 -6.64 -46.77
N ASP A 2 4.29 -6.70 -47.99
CA ASP A 2 4.81 -5.54 -48.73
C ASP A 2 3.70 -4.68 -49.39
N ASP A 3 4.05 -3.48 -49.84
CA ASP A 3 3.10 -2.52 -50.39
C ASP A 3 2.45 -3.01 -51.70
N ALA A 4 3.23 -3.75 -52.51
CA ALA A 4 2.76 -4.27 -53.77
C ALA A 4 1.67 -5.35 -53.58
N THR A 5 1.87 -6.25 -52.64
CA THR A 5 0.93 -7.30 -52.30
C THR A 5 -0.37 -6.71 -51.72
N LEU A 6 -0.28 -5.72 -50.84
CA LEU A 6 -1.47 -5.05 -50.30
C LEU A 6 -2.26 -4.32 -51.38
N ALA A 7 -1.59 -3.63 -52.29
CA ALA A 7 -2.23 -2.96 -53.44
C ALA A 7 -2.98 -3.97 -54.36
N ALA A 8 -2.33 -5.09 -54.68
CA ALA A 8 -2.96 -6.16 -55.47
C ALA A 8 -4.20 -6.76 -54.77
N LEU A 9 -4.15 -6.97 -53.45
CA LEU A 9 -5.30 -7.46 -52.68
C LEU A 9 -6.46 -6.42 -52.65
N ARG A 10 -6.17 -5.14 -52.57
CA ARG A 10 -7.16 -4.08 -52.63
C ARG A 10 -7.82 -4.01 -54.02
N GLU A 11 -7.03 -4.16 -55.08
CA GLU A 11 -7.54 -4.21 -56.47
C GLU A 11 -8.43 -5.45 -56.67
N ALA A 12 -7.99 -6.61 -56.19
CA ALA A 12 -8.83 -7.82 -56.22
C ALA A 12 -10.13 -7.67 -55.42
N LEU A 13 -10.11 -6.94 -54.31
CA LEU A 13 -11.31 -6.67 -53.53
C LEU A 13 -12.25 -5.69 -54.22
N THR A 14 -11.73 -4.73 -54.99
CA THR A 14 -12.57 -3.84 -55.81
C THR A 14 -13.24 -4.58 -56.96
N ALA A 15 -12.56 -5.60 -57.51
CA ALA A 15 -13.13 -6.47 -58.56
C ALA A 15 -14.16 -7.49 -57.99
N THR A 16 -14.06 -7.85 -56.70
CA THR A 16 -14.96 -8.78 -56.03
C THR A 16 -15.46 -8.23 -54.70
N PRO A 17 -16.39 -7.25 -54.71
CA PRO A 17 -16.79 -6.51 -53.49
C PRO A 17 -17.50 -7.36 -52.43
N ASP A 18 -18.03 -8.53 -52.79
CA ASP A 18 -18.72 -9.44 -51.88
C ASP A 18 -17.83 -10.58 -51.33
N ASN A 19 -16.53 -10.53 -51.60
CA ASN A 19 -15.58 -11.51 -51.10
C ASN A 19 -15.19 -11.19 -49.65
N ASP A 20 -16.00 -11.60 -48.68
CA ASP A 20 -15.78 -11.41 -47.26
C ASP A 20 -14.45 -12.04 -46.75
N PRO A 21 -14.03 -13.27 -47.17
CA PRO A 21 -12.73 -13.83 -46.82
C PRO A 21 -11.54 -12.93 -47.24
N LEU A 22 -11.56 -12.42 -48.47
CA LEU A 22 -10.51 -11.53 -48.97
C LEU A 22 -10.50 -10.20 -48.18
N ARG A 23 -11.66 -9.66 -47.85
CA ARG A 23 -11.82 -8.47 -47.01
C ARG A 23 -11.18 -8.61 -45.66
N VAL A 24 -11.36 -9.77 -44.99
CA VAL A 24 -10.72 -10.07 -43.68
C VAL A 24 -9.20 -10.14 -43.80
N VAL A 25 -8.67 -10.68 -44.90
CA VAL A 25 -7.20 -10.72 -45.14
C VAL A 25 -6.66 -9.28 -45.28
N VAL A 26 -7.32 -8.42 -46.05
CA VAL A 26 -6.93 -7.03 -46.19
C VAL A 26 -7.05 -6.28 -44.85
N PHE A 27 -8.11 -6.52 -44.10
CA PHE A 27 -8.31 -5.94 -42.79
C PHE A 27 -7.13 -6.27 -41.83
N ARG A 28 -6.81 -7.56 -41.69
CA ARG A 28 -5.68 -7.99 -40.83
C ARG A 28 -4.35 -7.41 -41.28
N ALA A 29 -4.15 -7.27 -42.59
CA ALA A 29 -2.96 -6.64 -43.14
C ALA A 29 -2.85 -5.16 -42.79
N LEU A 30 -3.95 -4.41 -42.86
CA LEU A 30 -4.02 -2.98 -42.51
C LEU A 30 -3.77 -2.80 -41.00
N VAL A 31 -4.35 -3.67 -40.17
CA VAL A 31 -4.11 -3.65 -38.73
C VAL A 31 -2.62 -3.88 -38.40
N ALA A 32 -1.99 -4.86 -39.04
CA ALA A 32 -0.57 -5.16 -38.86
C ALA A 32 0.37 -4.02 -39.31
N ARG A 33 -0.10 -3.14 -40.20
CA ARG A 33 0.63 -1.94 -40.68
C ARG A 33 0.40 -0.71 -39.82
N GLY A 34 -0.51 -0.76 -38.85
CA GLY A 34 -0.84 0.40 -38.02
C GLY A 34 -1.72 1.43 -38.75
N GLU A 35 -2.58 1.00 -39.68
CA GLU A 35 -3.55 1.83 -40.40
C GLU A 35 -4.98 1.60 -39.87
N PRO A 36 -5.27 1.94 -38.58
CA PRO A 36 -6.49 1.51 -37.89
C PRO A 36 -7.77 2.07 -38.51
N ARG A 37 -7.74 3.32 -39.03
CA ARG A 37 -8.90 3.97 -39.62
C ARG A 37 -9.31 3.32 -40.94
N GLN A 38 -8.34 3.04 -41.82
CA GLN A 38 -8.61 2.35 -43.10
C GLN A 38 -9.06 0.90 -42.85
N ALA A 39 -8.51 0.24 -41.85
CA ALA A 39 -8.95 -1.11 -41.48
C ALA A 39 -10.41 -1.11 -40.99
N ALA A 40 -10.79 -0.15 -40.16
CA ALA A 40 -12.15 -0.04 -39.62
C ALA A 40 -13.17 0.31 -40.73
N ASP A 41 -12.84 1.29 -41.60
CA ASP A 41 -13.69 1.72 -42.68
C ASP A 41 -13.95 0.60 -43.71
N LEU A 42 -12.97 -0.29 -43.93
CA LEU A 42 -13.09 -1.43 -44.84
C LEU A 42 -14.19 -2.41 -44.47
N LEU A 43 -14.51 -2.52 -43.18
CA LEU A 43 -15.47 -3.45 -42.62
C LEU A 43 -16.83 -2.82 -42.30
N GLN A 44 -16.99 -1.53 -42.51
CA GLN A 44 -18.21 -0.79 -42.19
C GLN A 44 -19.43 -1.39 -42.93
N GLY A 45 -20.48 -1.72 -42.17
CA GLY A 45 -21.72 -2.33 -42.68
C GLY A 45 -21.67 -3.84 -42.95
N ARG A 46 -20.54 -4.50 -42.62
CA ARG A 46 -20.34 -5.95 -42.77
C ARG A 46 -19.82 -6.65 -41.48
N GLU A 47 -19.85 -5.95 -40.39
CA GLU A 47 -19.26 -6.33 -39.11
C GLU A 47 -19.85 -7.66 -38.55
N LEU A 48 -21.14 -7.88 -38.79
CA LEU A 48 -21.85 -9.08 -38.30
C LEU A 48 -21.45 -10.39 -38.99
N ARG A 49 -20.75 -10.30 -40.12
CA ARG A 49 -20.27 -11.46 -40.89
C ARG A 49 -18.88 -11.92 -40.49
N LEU A 50 -18.25 -11.22 -39.54
CA LEU A 50 -16.92 -11.54 -39.05
C LEU A 50 -16.94 -12.64 -38.01
N GLY A 51 -15.86 -13.40 -37.92
CA GLY A 51 -15.60 -14.29 -36.81
C GLY A 51 -15.37 -13.53 -35.49
N ASP A 52 -15.52 -14.18 -34.36
CA ASP A 52 -15.47 -13.53 -33.04
C ASP A 52 -14.11 -12.87 -32.76
N ASP A 53 -12.99 -13.43 -33.25
CA ASP A 53 -11.67 -12.85 -33.10
C ASP A 53 -11.52 -11.55 -33.89
N ASP A 54 -11.98 -11.53 -35.14
CA ASP A 54 -11.91 -10.34 -36.00
C ASP A 54 -12.85 -9.24 -35.48
N ARG A 55 -14.02 -9.62 -34.94
CA ARG A 55 -14.91 -8.66 -34.26
C ARG A 55 -14.26 -8.04 -33.02
N ARG A 56 -13.58 -8.84 -32.19
CA ARG A 56 -12.84 -8.32 -31.02
C ARG A 56 -11.75 -7.34 -31.46
N GLN A 57 -11.00 -7.71 -32.50
CA GLN A 57 -9.95 -6.84 -33.05
C GLN A 57 -10.51 -5.54 -33.59
N LEU A 58 -11.63 -5.58 -34.32
CA LEU A 58 -12.34 -4.40 -34.81
C LEU A 58 -12.88 -3.54 -33.67
N ALA A 59 -13.48 -4.16 -32.64
CA ALA A 59 -13.95 -3.43 -31.45
C ALA A 59 -12.80 -2.73 -30.71
N GLN A 60 -11.64 -3.36 -30.64
CA GLN A 60 -10.44 -2.75 -30.07
C GLN A 60 -9.94 -1.55 -30.90
N LEU A 61 -10.01 -1.61 -32.22
CA LEU A 61 -9.70 -0.49 -33.09
C LEU A 61 -10.66 0.69 -32.89
N TRP A 62 -11.97 0.43 -32.80
CA TRP A 62 -12.95 1.48 -32.54
C TRP A 62 -12.76 2.16 -31.20
N LEU A 63 -12.32 1.43 -30.16
CA LEU A 63 -11.92 2.03 -28.88
C LEU A 63 -10.70 2.95 -29.04
N GLY A 64 -9.71 2.54 -29.83
CA GLY A 64 -8.54 3.37 -30.11
C GLY A 64 -8.83 4.59 -30.99
N LEU A 65 -9.93 4.59 -31.73
CA LEU A 65 -10.41 5.69 -32.56
C LEU A 65 -11.42 6.61 -31.85
N ASP A 66 -11.63 6.41 -30.55
CA ASP A 66 -12.59 7.16 -29.71
C ASP A 66 -14.06 7.00 -30.14
N GLU A 67 -14.40 5.81 -30.65
CA GLU A 67 -15.76 5.42 -31.04
C GLU A 67 -16.31 4.28 -30.15
N PRO A 68 -16.47 4.50 -28.84
CA PRO A 68 -16.75 3.43 -27.87
C PRO A 68 -18.14 2.80 -28.05
N GLN A 69 -19.12 3.50 -28.60
CA GLN A 69 -20.44 2.94 -28.87
C GLN A 69 -20.37 1.87 -29.96
N ARG A 70 -19.64 2.12 -31.04
CA ARG A 70 -19.44 1.14 -32.12
C ARG A 70 -18.68 -0.09 -31.62
N ALA A 71 -17.67 0.14 -30.77
CA ALA A 71 -16.96 -0.96 -30.13
C ALA A 71 -17.91 -1.83 -29.30
N LEU A 72 -18.79 -1.22 -28.50
CA LEU A 72 -19.74 -1.92 -27.63
C LEU A 72 -20.73 -2.79 -28.43
N ASP A 73 -21.24 -2.25 -29.54
CA ASP A 73 -22.22 -2.94 -30.41
C ASP A 73 -21.61 -4.15 -31.12
N LEU A 74 -20.29 -4.17 -31.30
CA LEU A 74 -19.56 -5.23 -32.00
C LEU A 74 -19.04 -6.33 -31.07
N VAL A 75 -18.88 -6.09 -29.78
CA VAL A 75 -18.28 -7.07 -28.88
C VAL A 75 -19.10 -8.36 -28.88
N PRO A 76 -18.59 -9.46 -29.44
CA PRO A 76 -19.30 -10.74 -29.49
C PRO A 76 -19.18 -11.48 -28.15
N GLY A 77 -20.04 -12.44 -27.96
CA GLY A 77 -19.85 -13.54 -27.07
C GLY A 77 -19.83 -13.24 -25.56
N THR A 78 -19.53 -14.33 -24.84
CA THR A 78 -19.55 -14.40 -23.38
C THR A 78 -18.19 -14.88 -22.82
N ASP A 79 -17.11 -14.76 -23.59
CA ASP A 79 -15.75 -15.06 -23.15
C ASP A 79 -15.13 -13.90 -22.35
N ALA A 80 -14.07 -14.18 -21.59
CA ALA A 80 -13.43 -13.22 -20.71
C ALA A 80 -12.88 -11.98 -21.44
N ALA A 81 -12.30 -12.17 -22.64
CA ALA A 81 -11.73 -11.09 -23.43
C ALA A 81 -12.83 -10.14 -23.96
N SER A 82 -13.97 -10.69 -24.38
CA SER A 82 -15.14 -9.92 -24.80
C SER A 82 -15.73 -9.09 -23.66
N PHE A 83 -15.86 -9.66 -22.47
CA PHE A 83 -16.30 -8.93 -21.28
C PHE A 83 -15.33 -7.79 -20.90
N MET A 84 -14.02 -8.01 -21.03
CA MET A 84 -13.02 -6.97 -20.77
C MET A 84 -13.11 -5.80 -21.77
N LEU A 85 -13.29 -6.09 -23.07
CA LEU A 85 -13.53 -5.05 -24.10
C LEU A 85 -14.83 -4.30 -23.84
N ARG A 86 -15.90 -5.01 -23.45
CA ARG A 86 -17.16 -4.38 -23.05
C ARG A 86 -17.00 -3.45 -21.86
N ALA A 87 -16.25 -3.85 -20.85
CA ALA A 87 -15.94 -2.99 -19.70
C ALA A 87 -15.21 -1.70 -20.12
N ARG A 88 -14.20 -1.80 -20.99
CA ARG A 88 -13.47 -0.65 -21.52
C ARG A 88 -14.37 0.30 -22.32
N ALA A 89 -15.24 -0.25 -23.19
CA ALA A 89 -16.19 0.56 -23.95
C ALA A 89 -17.20 1.28 -23.04
N LEU A 90 -17.71 0.59 -22.03
CA LEU A 90 -18.67 1.16 -21.07
C LEU A 90 -18.04 2.25 -20.20
N VAL A 91 -16.77 2.12 -19.81
CA VAL A 91 -16.02 3.20 -19.12
C VAL A 91 -15.91 4.43 -20.01
N ALA A 92 -15.53 4.26 -21.27
CA ALA A 92 -15.42 5.37 -22.22
C ALA A 92 -16.77 6.08 -22.45
N LEU A 93 -17.90 5.34 -22.34
CA LEU A 93 -19.26 5.88 -22.40
C LEU A 93 -19.76 6.46 -21.06
N GLY A 94 -18.96 6.44 -20.00
CA GLY A 94 -19.36 6.91 -18.68
C GLY A 94 -20.36 6.02 -17.93
N ARG A 95 -20.57 4.78 -18.40
CA ARG A 95 -21.53 3.81 -17.83
C ARG A 95 -20.85 2.90 -16.79
N HIS A 96 -20.38 3.48 -15.70
CA HIS A 96 -19.48 2.84 -14.72
C HIS A 96 -20.08 1.61 -14.01
N GLU A 97 -21.37 1.62 -13.65
CA GLU A 97 -22.02 0.46 -13.01
C GLU A 97 -22.03 -0.76 -13.94
N HIS A 98 -22.40 -0.56 -15.19
CA HIS A 98 -22.39 -1.64 -16.19
C HIS A 98 -20.97 -2.09 -16.53
N ALA A 99 -20.01 -1.15 -16.52
CA ALA A 99 -18.59 -1.46 -16.70
C ALA A 99 -18.06 -2.36 -15.59
N LEU A 100 -18.44 -2.09 -14.33
CA LEU A 100 -18.05 -2.90 -13.17
C LEU A 100 -18.61 -4.32 -13.28
N ALA A 101 -19.88 -4.46 -13.68
CA ALA A 101 -20.48 -5.77 -13.89
C ALA A 101 -19.73 -6.56 -14.97
N ALA A 102 -19.47 -5.94 -16.13
CA ALA A 102 -18.73 -6.58 -17.22
C ALA A 102 -17.28 -6.95 -16.82
N TYR A 103 -16.62 -6.08 -16.07
CA TYR A 103 -15.27 -6.32 -15.55
C TYR A 103 -15.22 -7.53 -14.60
N ASN A 104 -16.16 -7.62 -13.65
CA ASN A 104 -16.25 -8.75 -12.71
C ASN A 104 -16.56 -10.07 -13.43
N GLU A 105 -17.41 -10.05 -14.47
CA GLU A 105 -17.66 -11.22 -15.32
C GLU A 105 -16.40 -11.68 -16.08
N ALA A 106 -15.59 -10.72 -16.57
CA ALA A 106 -14.32 -11.04 -17.21
C ALA A 106 -13.36 -11.74 -16.24
N LEU A 107 -13.21 -11.21 -15.02
CA LEU A 107 -12.33 -11.79 -14.00
C LEU A 107 -12.84 -13.13 -13.47
N GLY A 108 -14.15 -13.29 -13.33
CA GLY A 108 -14.76 -14.58 -12.95
C GLY A 108 -14.47 -15.71 -13.96
N LYS A 109 -14.21 -15.35 -15.23
CA LYS A 109 -13.84 -16.31 -16.27
C LYS A 109 -12.33 -16.47 -16.46
N ASN A 110 -11.56 -15.41 -16.25
CA ASN A 110 -10.10 -15.42 -16.36
C ASN A 110 -9.49 -14.28 -15.52
N ALA A 111 -9.01 -14.63 -14.33
CA ALA A 111 -8.39 -13.69 -13.40
C ALA A 111 -7.07 -13.07 -13.94
N ALA A 112 -6.39 -13.74 -14.90
CA ALA A 112 -5.16 -13.21 -15.50
C ALA A 112 -5.39 -11.95 -16.38
N LEU A 113 -6.65 -11.59 -16.66
CA LEU A 113 -7.00 -10.37 -17.38
C LEU A 113 -7.19 -9.16 -16.46
N GLU A 114 -6.85 -9.26 -15.17
CA GLU A 114 -6.98 -8.14 -14.24
C GLU A 114 -6.20 -6.91 -14.76
N ASP A 115 -6.93 -5.78 -14.86
CA ASP A 115 -6.41 -4.50 -15.32
C ASP A 115 -6.71 -3.46 -14.23
N LEU A 116 -5.69 -3.16 -13.44
CA LEU A 116 -5.83 -2.27 -12.27
C LEU A 116 -6.16 -0.83 -12.67
N ASP A 117 -5.66 -0.36 -13.81
CA ASP A 117 -5.97 0.99 -14.32
C ASP A 117 -7.44 1.08 -14.75
N LEU A 118 -7.93 0.07 -15.44
CA LEU A 118 -9.35 -0.02 -15.81
C LEU A 118 -10.23 -0.10 -14.57
N LYS A 119 -9.86 -0.91 -13.59
CA LYS A 119 -10.57 -1.05 -12.31
C LYS A 119 -10.64 0.28 -11.56
N ALA A 120 -9.54 1.01 -11.48
CA ALA A 120 -9.49 2.33 -10.88
C ALA A 120 -10.42 3.33 -11.60
N ARG A 121 -10.41 3.35 -12.94
CA ARG A 121 -11.29 4.20 -13.75
C ARG A 121 -12.77 3.85 -13.61
N ILE A 122 -13.11 2.59 -13.40
CA ILE A 122 -14.47 2.12 -13.14
C ILE A 122 -14.94 2.61 -11.77
N THR A 123 -14.11 2.43 -10.73
CA THR A 123 -14.48 2.69 -9.33
C THR A 123 -14.45 4.17 -8.96
N ALA A 124 -13.63 4.98 -9.62
CA ALA A 124 -13.47 6.41 -9.35
C ALA A 124 -14.77 7.23 -9.46
N ARG A 125 -15.82 6.74 -10.14
CA ARG A 125 -17.11 7.45 -10.33
C ARG A 125 -18.35 6.72 -9.79
N VAL A 126 -18.23 5.52 -9.23
CA VAL A 126 -19.37 4.79 -8.63
C VAL A 126 -19.77 5.36 -7.25
N SER A 127 -18.96 6.25 -6.69
CA SER A 127 -19.14 6.75 -5.31
C SER A 127 -19.99 8.03 -5.17
N THR A 128 -20.76 8.42 -6.18
CA THR A 128 -21.60 9.63 -6.08
C THR A 128 -23.08 9.28 -6.14
N PRO A 129 -23.85 9.41 -5.02
CA PRO A 129 -25.30 9.32 -5.08
C PRO A 129 -25.89 10.56 -5.80
N ALA A 130 -26.72 10.31 -6.77
CA ALA A 130 -27.49 11.34 -7.46
C ALA A 130 -28.42 12.07 -6.50
N ALA A 131 -28.25 13.39 -6.36
CA ALA A 131 -29.26 14.27 -5.81
C ALA A 131 -29.54 15.41 -6.83
N GLN A 132 -30.73 15.37 -7.38
CA GLN A 132 -31.31 16.40 -8.25
C GLN A 132 -31.63 17.68 -7.45
N ARG A 133 -31.41 18.88 -8.03
CA ARG A 133 -32.48 19.79 -8.52
C ARG A 133 -31.92 21.15 -8.97
N PRO A 134 -32.70 21.98 -9.70
CA PRO A 134 -32.21 22.82 -10.78
C PRO A 134 -32.06 24.30 -10.41
N GLY A 135 -31.21 24.96 -11.17
CA GLY A 135 -31.29 26.38 -11.45
C GLY A 135 -30.62 27.33 -10.47
N THR A 136 -29.35 27.58 -10.68
CA THR A 136 -28.79 28.92 -10.40
C THR A 136 -27.54 29.09 -11.29
N VAL A 137 -27.50 30.17 -12.04
CA VAL A 137 -26.39 30.58 -12.91
C VAL A 137 -25.15 30.78 -12.02
N VAL A 138 -24.13 29.95 -12.21
CA VAL A 138 -22.84 30.10 -11.54
C VAL A 138 -21.87 30.73 -12.51
N PRO A 139 -21.16 31.80 -12.13
CA PRO A 139 -20.17 32.43 -12.99
C PRO A 139 -19.00 31.47 -13.24
N LEU A 140 -18.53 31.49 -14.48
CA LEU A 140 -17.39 30.73 -14.98
C LEU A 140 -16.15 30.95 -14.09
N ARG A 141 -15.88 30.02 -13.19
CA ARG A 141 -14.60 29.94 -12.48
C ARG A 141 -13.72 28.98 -13.27
N VAL A 142 -12.56 29.48 -13.69
CA VAL A 142 -11.49 28.70 -14.29
C VAL A 142 -11.24 27.47 -13.40
N LEU A 143 -11.49 26.28 -13.94
CA LEU A 143 -11.16 25.00 -13.33
C LEU A 143 -9.63 24.87 -13.33
N ALA A 144 -9.01 25.30 -12.24
CA ALA A 144 -7.72 24.75 -11.86
C ALA A 144 -7.95 23.27 -11.50
N THR A 145 -7.15 22.40 -12.07
CA THR A 145 -7.09 20.96 -11.88
C THR A 145 -6.80 20.63 -10.39
N ASP A 146 -7.84 20.51 -9.56
CA ASP A 146 -7.73 20.34 -8.09
C ASP A 146 -8.29 19.00 -7.59
N ASP A 147 -8.61 18.04 -8.48
CA ASP A 147 -9.35 16.82 -8.07
C ASP A 147 -8.46 15.61 -7.71
N THR A 148 -7.18 15.59 -8.07
CA THR A 148 -6.32 14.43 -7.79
C THR A 148 -5.81 14.42 -6.35
N SER A 149 -5.54 15.57 -5.75
CA SER A 149 -5.07 15.70 -4.37
C SER A 149 -6.15 15.38 -3.33
N GLY A 150 -7.42 15.61 -3.66
CA GLY A 150 -8.55 15.35 -2.75
C GLY A 150 -8.80 13.87 -2.46
N ASP A 151 -8.60 13.00 -3.43
CA ASP A 151 -8.88 11.57 -3.27
C ASP A 151 -7.72 10.79 -2.65
N GLU A 152 -6.47 11.21 -2.86
CA GLU A 152 -5.31 10.67 -2.13
C GLU A 152 -5.37 11.04 -0.65
N VAL A 153 -5.68 12.30 -0.33
CA VAL A 153 -5.89 12.73 1.06
C VAL A 153 -7.04 11.97 1.70
N LYS A 154 -8.14 11.70 0.98
CA LYS A 154 -9.24 10.89 1.50
C LYS A 154 -8.83 9.45 1.85
N ARG A 155 -7.92 8.82 1.08
CA ARG A 155 -7.38 7.49 1.39
C ARG A 155 -6.52 7.50 2.66
N LEU A 156 -5.62 8.48 2.78
CA LEU A 156 -4.79 8.67 3.98
C LEU A 156 -5.63 8.99 5.23
N LEU A 157 -6.82 9.54 5.04
CA LEU A 157 -7.74 9.93 6.11
C LEU A 157 -8.76 8.84 6.48
N GLN A 158 -8.72 7.66 5.84
CA GLN A 158 -9.55 6.53 6.25
C GLN A 158 -8.87 5.79 7.40
N PRO A 159 -9.54 5.63 8.55
CA PRO A 159 -8.98 4.83 9.63
C PRO A 159 -8.92 3.36 9.21
N GLU A 160 -7.86 2.67 9.58
CA GLU A 160 -7.77 1.24 9.38
C GLU A 160 -8.87 0.52 10.18
N GLN A 161 -9.61 -0.37 9.51
CA GLN A 161 -10.76 -1.06 10.12
C GLN A 161 -10.38 -2.24 11.00
N GLN A 162 -9.19 -2.81 10.80
CA GLN A 162 -8.75 -3.99 11.54
C GLN A 162 -8.28 -3.61 12.94
N LYS A 163 -9.00 -4.05 13.96
CA LYS A 163 -8.65 -3.83 15.36
C LYS A 163 -7.57 -4.82 15.79
N VAL A 164 -6.36 -4.34 15.92
CA VAL A 164 -5.20 -5.10 16.45
C VAL A 164 -4.96 -4.70 17.89
N THR A 165 -4.66 -5.66 18.76
CA THR A 165 -4.41 -5.45 20.18
C THR A 165 -3.03 -5.98 20.58
N PHE A 166 -2.59 -5.77 21.82
CA PHE A 166 -1.32 -6.34 22.31
C PHE A 166 -1.31 -7.87 22.34
N ALA A 167 -2.46 -8.54 22.29
CA ALA A 167 -2.53 -9.99 22.18
C ALA A 167 -2.05 -10.49 20.81
N ASP A 168 -2.23 -9.68 19.76
CA ASP A 168 -1.83 -9.99 18.39
C ASP A 168 -0.34 -9.72 18.13
N VAL A 169 0.36 -9.10 19.10
CA VAL A 169 1.79 -8.80 19.01
C VAL A 169 2.57 -9.84 19.81
N GLY A 170 3.34 -10.68 19.12
CA GLY A 170 4.19 -11.68 19.75
C GLY A 170 5.36 -11.05 20.51
N GLY A 171 5.49 -11.31 21.83
CA GLY A 171 6.59 -10.82 22.66
C GLY A 171 6.55 -9.32 22.93
N HIS A 172 7.74 -8.71 23.08
CA HIS A 172 7.93 -7.28 23.40
C HIS A 172 7.26 -6.83 24.72
N ASP A 173 7.15 -7.68 25.73
CA ASP A 173 6.41 -7.42 26.96
C ASP A 173 6.91 -6.19 27.73
N ASP A 174 8.23 -5.95 27.72
CA ASP A 174 8.83 -4.77 28.36
C ASP A 174 8.41 -3.49 27.62
N ILE A 175 8.34 -3.53 26.30
CA ILE A 175 7.92 -2.41 25.47
C ILE A 175 6.43 -2.16 25.65
N LYS A 176 5.60 -3.21 25.60
CA LYS A 176 4.15 -3.12 25.86
C LYS A 176 3.87 -2.46 27.21
N ARG A 177 4.57 -2.88 28.27
CA ARG A 177 4.47 -2.26 29.60
C ARG A 177 4.90 -0.80 29.62
N GLN A 178 5.96 -0.44 28.89
CA GLN A 178 6.38 0.95 28.78
C GLN A 178 5.34 1.79 28.03
N ILE A 179 4.78 1.28 26.93
CA ILE A 179 3.71 1.91 26.18
C ILE A 179 2.47 2.09 27.08
N GLU A 180 2.04 1.05 27.78
CA GLU A 180 0.89 1.11 28.68
C GLU A 180 1.06 2.19 29.77
N LYS A 181 2.19 2.19 30.46
CA LYS A 181 2.49 3.13 31.56
C LYS A 181 2.67 4.57 31.08
N ARG A 182 3.36 4.77 29.96
CA ARG A 182 3.79 6.11 29.53
C ARG A 182 2.81 6.75 28.55
N ILE A 183 1.94 5.97 27.92
CA ILE A 183 1.10 6.39 26.80
C ILE A 183 -0.36 6.12 27.09
N ILE A 184 -0.75 4.84 27.17
CA ILE A 184 -2.14 4.41 27.27
C ILE A 184 -2.77 4.93 28.56
N THR A 185 -2.10 4.74 29.69
CA THR A 185 -2.61 5.19 31.00
C THR A 185 -2.82 6.72 31.06
N PRO A 186 -1.86 7.58 30.63
CA PRO A 186 -2.08 9.03 30.55
C PRO A 186 -3.18 9.43 29.57
N PHE A 187 -3.30 8.72 28.45
CA PHE A 187 -4.31 8.98 27.44
C PHE A 187 -5.74 8.66 27.95
N LEU A 188 -5.91 7.53 28.62
CA LEU A 188 -7.21 7.10 29.16
C LEU A 188 -7.61 7.80 30.47
N LYS A 189 -6.64 8.32 31.25
CA LYS A 189 -6.89 8.94 32.56
C LYS A 189 -6.26 10.35 32.66
N PRO A 190 -6.58 11.26 31.76
CA PRO A 190 -5.92 12.59 31.70
C PRO A 190 -6.12 13.41 32.99
N SER A 191 -7.29 13.35 33.62
CA SER A 191 -7.61 14.07 34.85
C SER A 191 -6.70 13.70 36.02
N LEU A 192 -6.25 12.43 36.09
CA LEU A 192 -5.30 12.01 37.13
C LEU A 192 -3.95 12.73 36.94
N PHE A 193 -3.46 12.80 35.72
CA PHE A 193 -2.17 13.43 35.42
C PHE A 193 -2.24 14.96 35.58
N GLU A 194 -3.35 15.59 35.25
CA GLU A 194 -3.60 17.03 35.48
C GLU A 194 -3.53 17.38 36.98
N ARG A 195 -4.12 16.56 37.85
CA ARG A 195 -4.02 16.77 39.31
C ARG A 195 -2.58 16.75 39.83
N PHE A 196 -1.72 15.92 39.22
CA PHE A 196 -0.28 15.90 39.54
C PHE A 196 0.52 16.94 38.76
N LYS A 197 -0.14 17.86 38.04
CA LYS A 197 0.51 18.86 37.17
C LYS A 197 1.49 18.25 36.18
N LYS A 198 1.28 16.98 35.82
CA LYS A 198 2.09 16.26 34.87
C LYS A 198 1.52 16.50 33.48
N ARG A 199 2.30 17.08 32.58
CA ARG A 199 1.90 17.28 31.19
C ARG A 199 1.61 15.93 30.54
N VAL A 200 0.40 15.78 30.03
CA VAL A 200 -0.03 14.68 29.18
C VAL A 200 -0.02 15.23 27.76
N GLY A 201 0.96 14.85 26.99
CA GLY A 201 1.16 15.34 25.64
C GLY A 201 2.54 14.97 25.14
N GLY A 202 2.84 15.32 23.91
CA GLY A 202 4.03 14.88 23.20
C GLY A 202 3.76 13.60 22.41
N GLY A 203 4.58 13.38 21.41
CA GLY A 203 4.58 12.16 20.58
C GLY A 203 5.62 11.15 21.06
N ILE A 204 5.55 9.98 20.51
CA ILE A 204 6.52 8.91 20.73
C ILE A 204 7.17 8.57 19.42
N LEU A 205 8.49 8.53 19.42
CA LEU A 205 9.29 8.04 18.31
C LEU A 205 9.76 6.63 18.61
N MET A 206 9.25 5.67 17.85
CA MET A 206 9.75 4.29 17.87
C MET A 206 10.88 4.15 16.86
N TYR A 207 11.98 3.55 17.28
CA TYR A 207 13.10 3.28 16.38
C TYR A 207 13.66 1.88 16.56
N GLY A 208 14.27 1.34 15.52
CA GLY A 208 14.85 -0.01 15.55
C GLY A 208 14.98 -0.60 14.16
N PRO A 209 15.47 -1.84 14.05
CA PRO A 209 15.63 -2.51 12.78
C PRO A 209 14.31 -2.60 12.00
N PRO A 210 14.36 -2.64 10.66
CA PRO A 210 13.18 -2.91 9.84
C PRO A 210 12.59 -4.28 10.20
N GLY A 211 11.28 -4.44 9.99
CA GLY A 211 10.59 -5.70 10.25
C GLY A 211 10.38 -6.08 11.72
N CYS A 212 10.82 -5.26 12.71
CA CYS A 212 10.68 -5.55 14.14
C CYS A 212 9.33 -5.14 14.75
N GLY A 213 8.31 -4.83 13.93
CA GLY A 213 6.93 -4.64 14.38
C GLY A 213 6.59 -3.25 14.90
N LYS A 214 7.34 -2.18 14.55
CA LYS A 214 7.03 -0.80 14.96
C LYS A 214 5.61 -0.36 14.58
N THR A 215 5.21 -0.57 13.34
CA THR A 215 3.87 -0.26 12.83
C THR A 215 2.80 -1.12 13.51
N LEU A 216 3.08 -2.41 13.75
CA LEU A 216 2.18 -3.31 14.46
C LEU A 216 1.97 -2.88 15.92
N LEU A 217 3.03 -2.45 16.62
CA LEU A 217 2.95 -1.92 17.98
C LEU A 217 2.14 -0.61 18.03
N ALA A 218 2.29 0.27 17.02
CA ALA A 218 1.50 1.49 16.93
C ALA A 218 0.01 1.19 16.75
N ARG A 219 -0.32 0.25 15.84
CA ARG A 219 -1.69 -0.22 15.60
C ARG A 219 -2.29 -0.87 16.84
N ALA A 220 -1.53 -1.75 17.51
CA ALA A 220 -1.95 -2.38 18.75
C ALA A 220 -2.17 -1.37 19.89
N THR A 221 -1.36 -0.31 19.95
CA THR A 221 -1.56 0.81 20.90
C THR A 221 -2.89 1.51 20.64
N ALA A 222 -3.26 1.75 19.40
CA ALA A 222 -4.56 2.33 19.06
C ALA A 222 -5.72 1.41 19.48
N GLY A 223 -5.60 0.10 19.23
CA GLY A 223 -6.60 -0.89 19.64
C GLY A 223 -6.79 -0.96 21.15
N GLN A 224 -5.72 -0.81 21.93
CA GLN A 224 -5.78 -0.75 23.40
C GLN A 224 -6.46 0.54 23.92
N CYS A 225 -6.38 1.62 23.15
CA CYS A 225 -7.02 2.89 23.48
C CYS A 225 -8.46 3.00 22.96
N ASP A 226 -8.95 1.99 22.22
CA ASP A 226 -10.21 2.06 21.45
C ASP A 226 -10.26 3.30 20.54
N ALA A 227 -9.13 3.64 19.94
CA ALA A 227 -8.93 4.83 19.14
C ALA A 227 -8.86 4.50 17.64
N GLN A 228 -9.30 5.44 16.81
CA GLN A 228 -9.13 5.33 15.36
C GLN A 228 -7.65 5.41 15.00
N PHE A 229 -7.18 4.51 14.15
CA PHE A 229 -5.78 4.46 13.72
C PHE A 229 -5.61 5.02 12.30
N PHE A 230 -4.83 6.10 12.20
CA PHE A 230 -4.47 6.71 10.92
C PHE A 230 -2.98 6.44 10.65
N ASN A 231 -2.72 5.62 9.64
CA ASN A 231 -1.38 5.29 9.20
C ASN A 231 -0.95 6.21 8.06
N VAL A 232 0.10 6.98 8.26
CA VAL A 232 0.59 7.97 7.31
C VAL A 232 2.05 7.68 7.01
N ALA A 233 2.36 7.18 5.82
CA ALA A 233 3.74 7.14 5.34
C ALA A 233 4.18 8.56 4.93
N ILE A 234 5.38 8.94 5.33
CA ILE A 234 5.90 10.27 4.97
C ILE A 234 6.04 10.44 3.46
N SER A 235 6.33 9.36 2.71
CA SER A 235 6.34 9.35 1.26
C SER A 235 5.03 9.84 0.64
N ASP A 236 3.89 9.50 1.26
CA ASP A 236 2.55 9.83 0.74
C ASP A 236 2.18 11.30 1.00
N VAL A 237 2.84 11.93 1.96
CA VAL A 237 2.67 13.36 2.28
C VAL A 237 3.51 14.22 1.36
N LEU A 238 4.68 13.70 0.94
CA LEU A 238 5.64 14.46 0.14
C LEU A 238 5.20 14.50 -1.32
N ASP A 239 4.87 15.68 -1.81
CA ASP A 239 4.47 15.92 -3.20
C ASP A 239 5.53 16.68 -3.98
N MET A 240 5.49 16.59 -5.32
CA MET A 240 6.36 17.37 -6.21
C MET A 240 5.95 18.84 -6.29
N TYR A 241 4.69 19.17 -5.96
CA TYR A 241 4.17 20.53 -6.05
C TYR A 241 4.34 21.29 -4.75
N ILE A 242 4.82 22.53 -4.87
CA ILE A 242 5.06 23.43 -3.72
C ILE A 242 3.74 23.82 -3.07
N GLY A 243 3.60 23.57 -1.76
CA GLY A 243 2.42 23.93 -0.96
C GLY A 243 1.38 22.83 -0.81
N GLU A 244 1.42 21.74 -1.61
CA GLU A 244 0.48 20.62 -1.46
C GLU A 244 0.82 19.72 -0.28
N SER A 245 2.11 19.44 -0.07
CA SER A 245 2.58 18.68 1.09
C SER A 245 2.16 19.31 2.42
N GLU A 246 2.27 20.63 2.53
CA GLU A 246 1.86 21.38 3.72
C GLU A 246 0.35 21.33 3.94
N ARG A 247 -0.45 21.43 2.85
CA ARG A 247 -1.91 21.31 2.91
C ARG A 247 -2.35 19.91 3.30
N LYS A 248 -1.76 18.86 2.69
CA LYS A 248 -2.01 17.46 3.04
C LYS A 248 -1.75 17.22 4.52
N LEU A 249 -0.61 17.68 5.01
CA LEU A 249 -0.22 17.53 6.40
C LEU A 249 -1.23 18.20 7.34
N ALA A 250 -1.58 19.47 7.10
CA ALA A 250 -2.57 20.19 7.89
C ALA A 250 -3.95 19.49 7.90
N ALA A 251 -4.38 18.94 6.76
CA ALA A 251 -5.63 18.19 6.65
C ALA A 251 -5.60 16.89 7.47
N ILE A 252 -4.48 16.16 7.47
CA ILE A 252 -4.29 14.95 8.26
C ILE A 252 -4.41 15.26 9.76
N PHE A 253 -3.72 16.27 10.23
CA PHE A 253 -3.80 16.71 11.64
C PHE A 253 -5.20 17.20 12.02
N ALA A 254 -5.86 17.95 11.14
CA ALA A 254 -7.24 18.41 11.36
C ALA A 254 -8.23 17.23 11.45
N LYS A 255 -8.07 16.22 10.59
CA LYS A 255 -8.88 15.00 10.61
C LYS A 255 -8.70 14.23 11.91
N ALA A 256 -7.46 14.01 12.35
CA ALA A 256 -7.19 13.34 13.62
C ALA A 256 -7.86 14.07 14.80
N ARG A 257 -7.82 15.41 14.83
CA ARG A 257 -8.51 16.24 15.84
C ARG A 257 -10.04 16.06 15.82
N SER A 258 -10.65 15.91 14.65
CA SER A 258 -12.09 15.75 14.52
C SER A 258 -12.57 14.30 14.76
N SER A 259 -11.65 13.35 14.85
CA SER A 259 -11.95 11.92 14.94
C SER A 259 -11.53 11.30 16.29
N THR A 260 -11.55 12.09 17.36
CA THR A 260 -11.13 11.63 18.70
C THR A 260 -12.08 10.58 19.30
N PRO A 261 -11.55 9.54 19.99
CA PRO A 261 -10.13 9.27 20.24
C PRO A 261 -9.39 8.73 19.00
N ALA A 262 -8.21 9.27 18.71
CA ALA A 262 -7.45 8.93 17.52
C ALA A 262 -5.95 8.72 17.81
N VAL A 263 -5.33 7.84 17.05
CA VAL A 263 -3.89 7.65 16.98
C VAL A 263 -3.42 8.01 15.57
N LEU A 264 -2.57 9.01 15.47
CA LEU A 264 -1.93 9.43 14.23
C LEU A 264 -0.50 8.88 14.22
N PHE A 265 -0.24 7.97 13.30
CA PHE A 265 1.04 7.30 13.17
C PHE A 265 1.75 7.73 11.89
N PHE A 266 2.97 8.21 12.03
CA PHE A 266 3.85 8.57 10.93
C PHE A 266 4.96 7.54 10.78
N ASP A 267 4.95 6.82 9.66
CA ASP A 267 6.01 5.87 9.34
C ASP A 267 7.11 6.53 8.49
N GLU A 268 8.31 5.99 8.59
CA GLU A 268 9.49 6.42 7.81
C GLU A 268 9.82 7.92 7.98
N LEU A 269 9.82 8.40 9.23
CA LEU A 269 10.11 9.81 9.53
C LEU A 269 11.46 10.31 8.99
N GLU A 270 12.42 9.41 8.74
CA GLU A 270 13.67 9.71 8.06
C GLU A 270 13.49 10.32 6.67
N GLY A 271 12.37 10.05 6.00
CA GLY A 271 12.04 10.63 4.70
C GLY A 271 11.99 12.16 4.71
N LEU A 272 11.63 12.78 5.84
CA LEU A 272 11.70 14.23 6.02
C LEU A 272 13.15 14.72 6.17
N ALA A 273 14.03 13.94 6.82
CA ALA A 273 15.41 14.32 7.11
C ALA A 273 16.34 14.10 5.89
N ALA A 274 16.16 13.00 5.14
CA ALA A 274 17.00 12.67 4.00
C ALA A 274 16.97 13.75 2.91
N LYS A 275 15.85 14.44 2.74
CA LYS A 275 15.73 15.52 1.74
C LYS A 275 16.50 16.80 2.14
N ARG A 276 16.80 17.02 3.42
CA ARG A 276 17.62 18.19 3.85
C ARG A 276 19.09 18.08 3.46
N SER A 277 19.66 16.88 3.44
CA SER A 277 21.08 16.68 3.11
C SER A 277 21.38 16.76 1.61
N TYR A 278 20.36 16.48 0.76
CA TYR A 278 20.51 16.45 -0.70
C TYR A 278 19.87 17.63 -1.42
N ALA A 279 18.87 18.27 -0.82
CA ALA A 279 18.16 19.38 -1.44
C ALA A 279 18.59 20.73 -0.84
N ARG A 280 19.32 21.51 -1.60
CA ARG A 280 19.45 22.97 -1.42
C ARG A 280 18.11 23.70 -1.67
N GLU A 281 17.00 22.98 -1.83
CA GLU A 281 15.71 23.53 -2.22
C GLU A 281 14.80 23.77 -1.01
N SER A 282 14.22 24.97 -1.00
CA SER A 282 13.40 25.57 0.07
C SER A 282 12.10 24.81 0.41
N SER A 283 11.66 23.84 -0.41
CA SER A 283 10.36 23.16 -0.25
C SER A 283 10.34 22.14 0.90
N SER A 284 11.37 21.32 1.04
CA SER A 284 11.41 20.31 2.12
C SER A 284 11.53 20.93 3.52
N ALA A 285 12.21 22.07 3.63
CA ALA A 285 12.30 22.83 4.89
C ALA A 285 10.93 23.36 5.34
N LYS A 286 10.06 23.72 4.40
CA LYS A 286 8.70 24.19 4.70
C LYS A 286 7.81 23.06 5.25
N VAL A 287 7.86 21.89 4.64
CA VAL A 287 7.09 20.71 5.12
C VAL A 287 7.52 20.33 6.54
N VAL A 288 8.84 20.28 6.80
CA VAL A 288 9.36 20.04 8.15
C VAL A 288 8.89 21.13 9.13
N SER A 289 8.95 22.40 8.74
CA SER A 289 8.47 23.50 9.57
C SER A 289 6.98 23.39 9.87
N GLN A 290 6.17 23.07 8.87
CA GLN A 290 4.73 22.84 9.04
C GLN A 290 4.47 21.66 9.99
N PHE A 291 5.16 20.52 9.80
CA PHE A 291 5.03 19.36 10.69
C PHE A 291 5.33 19.75 12.15
N LEU A 292 6.42 20.45 12.38
CA LEU A 292 6.81 20.89 13.72
C LEU A 292 5.80 21.88 14.32
N THR A 293 5.22 22.76 13.50
CA THR A 293 4.16 23.70 13.91
C THR A 293 2.90 22.97 14.32
N GLU A 294 2.48 21.96 13.54
CA GLU A 294 1.33 21.12 13.90
C GLU A 294 1.58 20.38 15.22
N MET A 295 2.78 19.80 15.40
CA MET A 295 3.18 19.14 16.65
C MET A 295 3.14 20.08 17.85
N ASP A 296 3.63 21.30 17.71
CA ASP A 296 3.62 22.33 18.79
C ASP A 296 2.18 22.74 19.13
N GLY A 297 1.30 22.85 18.13
CA GLY A 297 -0.13 23.08 18.33
C GLY A 297 -0.80 21.94 19.11
N PHE A 298 -0.39 20.71 18.89
CA PHE A 298 -0.86 19.55 19.64
C PHE A 298 -0.39 19.55 21.10
N ALA A 299 0.84 20.00 21.38
CA ALA A 299 1.35 20.10 22.76
C ALA A 299 0.48 20.99 23.65
N GLN A 300 -0.25 21.94 23.06
CA GLN A 300 -1.11 22.88 23.79
C GLN A 300 -2.56 22.41 23.88
N ASN A 301 -3.07 21.63 22.93
CA ASN A 301 -4.50 21.32 22.79
C ASN A 301 -4.80 19.85 22.40
N ASN A 302 -4.05 18.90 22.94
CA ASN A 302 -4.04 17.50 22.54
C ASN A 302 -5.06 16.62 23.28
N LYS A 303 -6.33 17.07 23.36
CA LYS A 303 -7.37 16.25 23.98
C LYS A 303 -7.83 15.13 23.02
N GLY A 304 -7.39 13.88 23.32
CA GLY A 304 -7.91 12.70 22.63
C GLY A 304 -7.19 12.30 21.33
N VAL A 305 -6.02 12.88 21.00
CA VAL A 305 -5.16 12.41 19.90
C VAL A 305 -3.79 12.04 20.41
N LEU A 306 -3.32 10.87 20.04
CA LEU A 306 -1.96 10.38 20.29
C LEU A 306 -1.16 10.42 18.99
N ILE A 307 0.06 10.98 19.06
CA ILE A 307 0.97 11.00 17.91
C ILE A 307 2.09 10.00 18.13
N LEU A 308 2.24 9.09 17.18
CA LEU A 308 3.31 8.10 17.14
C LEU A 308 4.13 8.31 15.87
N GLY A 309 5.43 8.11 15.95
CA GLY A 309 6.32 8.10 14.80
C GLY A 309 7.18 6.84 14.80
N ALA A 310 7.58 6.39 13.61
CA ALA A 310 8.54 5.31 13.47
C ALA A 310 9.67 5.71 12.52
N THR A 311 10.86 5.17 12.78
CA THR A 311 12.03 5.34 11.93
C THR A 311 12.95 4.13 11.99
N ASN A 312 13.52 3.77 10.84
CA ASN A 312 14.59 2.79 10.77
C ASN A 312 15.98 3.45 10.91
N VAL A 313 16.07 4.78 10.79
CA VAL A 313 17.32 5.53 10.77
C VAL A 313 17.28 6.69 11.76
N PRO A 314 17.29 6.42 13.09
CA PRO A 314 17.06 7.43 14.12
C PRO A 314 18.11 8.55 14.13
N TRP A 315 19.32 8.28 13.62
CA TRP A 315 20.40 9.29 13.46
C TRP A 315 20.16 10.23 12.28
N ALA A 316 19.26 9.90 11.34
CA ALA A 316 18.87 10.78 10.25
C ALA A 316 17.70 11.71 10.62
N VAL A 317 17.01 11.47 11.73
CA VAL A 317 15.89 12.30 12.18
C VAL A 317 16.41 13.60 12.81
N ASP A 318 15.94 14.72 12.28
CA ASP A 318 16.31 16.06 12.78
C ASP A 318 16.07 16.17 14.29
N PRO A 319 17.06 16.62 15.08
CA PRO A 319 16.92 16.83 16.52
C PRO A 319 15.74 17.70 16.92
N ALA A 320 15.28 18.60 16.04
CA ALA A 320 14.10 19.43 16.28
C ALA A 320 12.82 18.62 16.54
N PHE A 321 12.69 17.42 15.97
CA PHE A 321 11.55 16.54 16.21
C PHE A 321 11.53 15.99 17.65
N ARG A 322 12.67 15.89 18.31
CA ARG A 322 12.84 15.32 19.66
C ARG A 322 12.80 16.35 20.79
N ARG A 323 12.49 17.61 20.48
CA ARG A 323 12.33 18.65 21.51
C ARG A 323 11.10 18.39 22.39
N PRO A 324 11.12 18.84 23.66
CA PRO A 324 9.97 18.71 24.55
C PRO A 324 8.67 19.24 23.93
N GLY A 325 7.59 18.43 24.06
CA GLY A 325 6.30 18.75 23.46
C GLY A 325 6.07 18.17 22.06
N ARG A 326 7.11 17.61 21.42
CA ARG A 326 7.06 16.91 20.12
C ARG A 326 7.23 15.42 20.36
N PHE A 327 8.15 14.74 19.68
CA PHE A 327 8.52 13.36 20.01
C PHE A 327 9.47 13.34 21.20
N ASP A 328 8.99 13.74 22.35
CA ASP A 328 9.78 13.85 23.58
C ASP A 328 10.08 12.51 24.25
N ARG A 329 9.48 11.44 23.75
CA ARG A 329 9.72 10.07 24.17
C ARG A 329 10.23 9.25 23.01
N VAL A 330 11.38 8.67 23.20
CA VAL A 330 12.01 7.80 22.20
C VAL A 330 12.00 6.37 22.75
N LEU A 331 11.59 5.41 21.94
CA LEU A 331 11.44 4.01 22.34
C LEU A 331 12.18 3.11 21.35
N PHE A 332 13.15 2.37 21.86
CA PHE A 332 13.84 1.35 21.08
C PHE A 332 12.99 0.10 20.94
N VAL A 333 12.78 -0.36 19.70
CA VAL A 333 12.11 -1.61 19.37
C VAL A 333 13.18 -2.60 18.86
N PRO A 334 13.72 -3.48 19.76
CA PRO A 334 14.76 -4.42 19.38
C PRO A 334 14.20 -5.56 18.52
N PRO A 335 15.07 -6.35 17.87
CA PRO A 335 14.69 -7.65 17.35
C PRO A 335 14.08 -8.53 18.45
N PRO A 336 13.12 -9.40 18.09
CA PRO A 336 12.45 -10.25 19.06
C PRO A 336 13.45 -11.22 19.74
N ASP A 337 13.32 -11.39 21.05
CA ASP A 337 14.07 -12.38 21.79
C ASP A 337 13.58 -13.81 21.49
N ARG A 338 14.21 -14.84 22.05
CA ARG A 338 13.85 -16.25 21.78
C ARG A 338 12.38 -16.53 22.08
N SER A 339 11.87 -16.05 23.21
CA SER A 339 10.49 -16.28 23.62
C SER A 339 9.49 -15.55 22.69
N ALA A 340 9.83 -14.34 22.29
CA ALA A 340 9.05 -13.57 21.33
C ALA A 340 9.03 -14.25 19.95
N ARG A 341 10.18 -14.77 19.46
CA ARG A 341 10.21 -15.49 18.18
C ARG A 341 9.34 -16.75 18.19
N ALA A 342 9.38 -17.52 19.30
CA ALA A 342 8.51 -18.68 19.45
C ALA A 342 7.02 -18.28 19.42
N ALA A 343 6.67 -17.18 20.08
CA ALA A 343 5.30 -16.66 20.08
C ALA A 343 4.87 -16.15 18.68
N ILE A 344 5.75 -15.44 17.98
CA ILE A 344 5.49 -14.95 16.61
C ILE A 344 5.28 -16.14 15.67
N LEU A 345 6.16 -17.15 15.69
CA LEU A 345 6.04 -18.34 14.86
C LEU A 345 4.71 -19.07 15.12
N ARG A 346 4.27 -19.15 16.40
CA ARG A 346 2.98 -19.74 16.75
C ARG A 346 1.81 -18.97 16.13
N ILE A 347 1.85 -17.64 16.19
CA ILE A 347 0.83 -16.78 15.58
C ILE A 347 0.81 -16.97 14.06
N LEU A 348 1.98 -16.93 13.40
CA LEU A 348 2.09 -17.04 11.94
C LEU A 348 1.66 -18.40 11.39
N LEU A 349 1.82 -19.46 12.17
CA LEU A 349 1.41 -20.82 11.78
C LEU A 349 -0.07 -21.11 12.11
N THR A 350 -0.70 -20.29 12.95
CA THR A 350 -2.12 -20.50 13.30
C THR A 350 -3.02 -20.37 12.09
N GLY A 351 -3.89 -21.38 11.88
CA GLY A 351 -4.86 -21.42 10.78
C GLY A 351 -4.30 -21.92 9.43
N ARG A 352 -3.01 -22.27 9.38
CA ARG A 352 -2.41 -22.92 8.19
C ARG A 352 -2.57 -24.46 8.28
N PRO A 353 -2.65 -25.16 7.14
CA PRO A 353 -2.65 -26.62 7.14
C PRO A 353 -1.28 -27.14 7.59
N ILE A 354 -1.23 -27.79 8.75
CA ILE A 354 -0.01 -28.30 9.34
C ILE A 354 -0.15 -29.80 9.60
N LYS A 355 0.91 -30.57 9.30
CA LYS A 355 1.00 -31.98 9.60
C LYS A 355 2.14 -32.25 10.60
N GLY A 356 1.78 -32.88 11.72
CA GLY A 356 2.70 -33.21 12.79
C GLY A 356 2.88 -32.05 13.78
N GLU A 357 3.72 -32.28 14.79
CA GLU A 357 4.05 -31.28 15.80
C GLU A 357 5.21 -30.41 15.33
N ILE A 358 5.05 -29.08 15.40
CA ILE A 358 6.10 -28.12 15.08
C ILE A 358 6.76 -27.66 16.38
N ASP A 359 8.04 -27.92 16.51
CA ASP A 359 8.85 -27.44 17.63
C ASP A 359 9.21 -25.96 17.45
N HIS A 360 8.34 -25.09 17.98
CA HIS A 360 8.52 -23.64 17.93
C HIS A 360 9.76 -23.17 18.70
N ASP A 361 10.14 -23.86 19.77
CA ASP A 361 11.32 -23.53 20.60
C ASP A 361 12.62 -23.85 19.87
N TRP A 362 12.64 -24.96 19.13
CA TRP A 362 13.74 -25.35 18.26
C TRP A 362 13.93 -24.34 17.10
N LEU A 363 12.83 -23.92 16.48
CA LEU A 363 12.87 -22.88 15.44
C LEU A 363 13.35 -21.56 16.02
N ALA A 364 12.82 -21.13 17.16
CA ALA A 364 13.20 -19.88 17.82
C ALA A 364 14.68 -19.85 18.20
N GLU A 365 15.26 -20.99 18.59
CA GLU A 365 16.69 -21.07 18.87
C GLU A 365 17.55 -20.80 17.64
N ARG A 366 17.14 -21.30 16.47
CA ARG A 366 17.88 -21.20 15.20
C ARG A 366 17.64 -19.94 14.42
N THR A 367 16.63 -19.16 14.78
CA THR A 367 16.31 -17.87 14.17
C THR A 367 16.86 -16.68 14.96
N SER A 368 18.02 -16.86 15.62
CA SER A 368 18.66 -15.76 16.36
C SER A 368 18.94 -14.57 15.43
N GLY A 369 18.54 -13.37 15.84
CA GLY A 369 18.70 -12.15 15.02
C GLY A 369 17.62 -11.94 13.95
N PHE A 370 16.67 -12.85 13.82
CA PHE A 370 15.54 -12.66 12.89
C PHE A 370 14.60 -11.57 13.41
N SER A 371 14.12 -10.72 12.50
CA SER A 371 13.00 -9.81 12.72
C SER A 371 11.66 -10.56 12.65
N GLY A 372 10.56 -9.88 12.96
CA GLY A 372 9.22 -10.42 12.71
C GLY A 372 8.96 -10.71 11.24
N ALA A 373 9.41 -9.83 10.35
CA ALA A 373 9.31 -10.01 8.90
C ALA A 373 10.18 -11.18 8.39
N ASP A 374 11.37 -11.41 8.96
CA ASP A 374 12.19 -12.57 8.61
C ASP A 374 11.49 -13.89 9.01
N LEU A 375 10.80 -13.90 10.16
CA LEU A 375 10.03 -15.07 10.60
C LEU A 375 8.79 -15.29 9.73
N GLU A 376 8.13 -14.23 9.29
CA GLU A 376 7.03 -14.30 8.34
C GLU A 376 7.52 -14.88 7.02
N ASN A 377 8.61 -14.35 6.47
CA ASN A 377 9.22 -14.89 5.24
C ASN A 377 9.62 -16.37 5.40
N LEU A 378 10.13 -16.78 6.55
CA LEU A 378 10.43 -18.18 6.84
C LEU A 378 9.20 -19.08 6.72
N VAL A 379 8.05 -18.62 7.23
CA VAL A 379 6.79 -19.36 7.18
C VAL A 379 6.20 -19.36 5.78
N GLU A 380 6.32 -18.26 5.04
CA GLU A 380 5.89 -18.18 3.64
C GLU A 380 6.72 -19.13 2.75
N GLU A 381 8.04 -19.13 2.84
CA GLU A 381 8.91 -20.08 2.12
C GLU A 381 8.55 -21.55 2.41
N ALA A 382 8.21 -21.86 3.68
CA ALA A 382 7.76 -23.19 4.03
C ALA A 382 6.37 -23.52 3.45
N ALA A 383 5.49 -22.53 3.33
CA ALA A 383 4.18 -22.69 2.71
C ALA A 383 4.31 -22.89 1.19
N ASP A 384 5.19 -22.12 0.54
CA ASP A 384 5.46 -22.24 -0.89
C ASP A 384 5.99 -23.64 -1.24
N ALA A 385 6.93 -24.17 -0.43
CA ALA A 385 7.42 -25.54 -0.60
C ALA A 385 6.31 -26.58 -0.46
N ALA A 386 5.39 -26.41 0.50
CA ALA A 386 4.24 -27.30 0.68
C ALA A 386 3.24 -27.21 -0.51
N ILE A 387 3.07 -26.01 -1.08
CA ILE A 387 2.26 -25.79 -2.27
C ILE A 387 2.90 -26.48 -3.50
N GLU A 388 4.22 -26.36 -3.69
CA GLU A 388 4.94 -27.05 -4.76
C GLU A 388 4.77 -28.57 -4.66
N ASP A 389 4.91 -29.14 -3.45
CA ASP A 389 4.68 -30.56 -3.20
C ASP A 389 3.22 -30.97 -3.48
N SER A 390 2.27 -30.10 -3.13
CA SER A 390 0.84 -30.34 -3.42
C SER A 390 0.56 -30.38 -4.91
N LEU A 391 1.16 -29.48 -5.69
CA LEU A 391 1.02 -29.46 -7.15
C LEU A 391 1.64 -30.70 -7.80
N ALA A 392 2.79 -31.17 -7.29
CA ALA A 392 3.47 -32.37 -7.77
C ALA A 392 2.67 -33.64 -7.44
N ALA A 393 2.08 -33.71 -6.24
CA ALA A 393 1.29 -34.85 -5.79
C ALA A 393 -0.15 -34.86 -6.32
N SER A 394 -0.63 -33.73 -6.89
CA SER A 394 -2.06 -33.51 -7.23
C SER A 394 -3.00 -33.73 -6.03
N ASP A 395 -2.52 -33.48 -4.81
CA ASP A 395 -3.24 -33.59 -3.54
C ASP A 395 -2.71 -32.55 -2.55
N GLU A 396 -3.51 -32.18 -1.55
CA GLU A 396 -3.10 -31.17 -0.55
C GLU A 396 -2.02 -31.75 0.39
N VAL A 397 -0.82 -31.15 0.35
CA VAL A 397 0.30 -31.47 1.24
C VAL A 397 0.42 -30.38 2.30
N PRO A 398 0.12 -30.67 3.59
CA PRO A 398 0.27 -29.70 4.67
C PRO A 398 1.73 -29.33 4.96
N ILE A 399 1.93 -28.16 5.55
CA ILE A 399 3.25 -27.70 6.02
C ILE A 399 3.77 -28.68 7.07
N THR A 400 5.03 -29.11 6.92
CA THR A 400 5.71 -30.01 7.85
C THR A 400 6.94 -29.32 8.49
N GLY A 401 7.48 -29.94 9.53
CA GLY A 401 8.75 -29.52 10.11
C GLY A 401 9.94 -29.61 9.12
N GLU A 402 9.82 -30.40 8.04
CA GLU A 402 10.84 -30.46 6.99
C GLU A 402 10.81 -29.24 6.08
N HIS A 403 9.65 -28.78 5.68
CA HIS A 403 9.48 -27.54 4.95
C HIS A 403 10.08 -26.36 5.70
N LEU A 404 9.81 -26.23 7.01
CA LEU A 404 10.38 -25.19 7.87
C LEU A 404 11.90 -25.32 8.01
N ARG A 405 12.45 -26.54 8.09
CA ARG A 405 13.91 -26.76 8.11
C ARG A 405 14.56 -26.41 6.77
N HIS A 406 13.89 -26.63 5.66
CA HIS A 406 14.36 -26.25 4.34
C HIS A 406 14.37 -24.73 4.19
N ALA A 407 13.26 -24.07 4.50
CA ALA A 407 13.13 -22.61 4.48
C ALA A 407 14.18 -21.91 5.36
N LEU A 408 14.49 -22.49 6.53
CA LEU A 408 15.51 -21.95 7.45
C LEU A 408 16.93 -21.89 6.83
N LYS A 409 17.23 -22.70 5.82
CA LYS A 409 18.52 -22.63 5.10
C LYS A 409 18.57 -21.48 4.09
N GLN A 410 17.44 -21.03 3.63
CA GLN A 410 17.31 -20.00 2.59
C GLN A 410 17.17 -18.60 3.20
N VAL A 411 16.40 -18.46 4.26
CA VAL A 411 16.14 -17.17 4.90
C VAL A 411 17.28 -16.76 5.85
N LYS A 412 17.68 -15.50 5.76
CA LYS A 412 18.77 -14.92 6.58
C LYS A 412 18.23 -13.76 7.42
N ALA A 413 18.86 -13.55 8.57
CA ALA A 413 18.55 -12.43 9.45
C ALA A 413 18.91 -11.09 8.79
N THR A 414 17.93 -10.19 8.67
CA THR A 414 18.13 -8.85 8.10
C THR A 414 18.54 -7.80 9.13
N THR A 415 18.41 -8.08 10.42
CA THR A 415 18.66 -7.09 11.49
C THR A 415 20.13 -6.85 11.80
N LEU A 416 21.05 -7.76 11.40
CA LEU A 416 22.45 -7.73 11.80
C LEU A 416 23.22 -6.52 11.24
N GLU A 417 22.94 -6.14 10.01
CA GLU A 417 23.55 -4.96 9.38
C GLU A 417 23.14 -3.68 10.10
N TRP A 418 21.83 -3.56 10.40
CA TRP A 418 21.28 -2.43 11.13
C TRP A 418 21.92 -2.33 12.52
N LEU A 419 22.00 -3.45 13.27
CA LEU A 419 22.59 -3.48 14.59
C LEU A 419 24.07 -3.09 14.59
N THR A 420 24.81 -3.44 13.54
CA THR A 420 26.20 -3.04 13.36
C THR A 420 26.31 -1.53 13.16
N THR A 421 25.48 -0.96 12.32
CA THR A 421 25.41 0.50 12.06
C THR A 421 24.99 1.24 13.34
N ALA A 422 23.94 0.79 14.01
CA ALA A 422 23.43 1.36 15.25
C ALA A 422 24.49 1.33 16.37
N ARG A 423 25.27 0.23 16.48
CA ARG A 423 26.38 0.13 17.43
C ARG A 423 27.44 1.21 17.19
N ASN A 424 27.78 1.47 15.94
CA ASN A 424 28.76 2.49 15.59
C ASN A 424 28.25 3.89 15.99
N HIS A 425 26.99 4.21 15.64
CA HIS A 425 26.38 5.48 16.07
C HIS A 425 26.28 5.60 17.58
N ALA A 426 25.88 4.54 18.29
CA ALA A 426 25.76 4.54 19.74
C ALA A 426 27.13 4.67 20.46
N ARG A 427 28.23 4.22 19.85
CA ARG A 427 29.57 4.35 20.42
C ARG A 427 30.23 5.70 20.14
N TYR A 428 30.02 6.27 18.96
CA TYR A 428 30.80 7.41 18.48
C TYR A 428 30.00 8.73 18.37
N SER A 429 28.65 8.66 18.42
CA SER A 429 27.76 9.80 18.21
C SER A 429 26.61 9.84 19.23
N ASN A 430 26.78 9.24 20.43
CA ASN A 430 25.73 9.16 21.45
C ASN A 430 25.77 10.34 22.41
N GLU A 431 25.70 11.56 21.87
CA GLU A 431 25.60 12.75 22.70
C GLU A 431 24.26 12.77 23.44
N GLY A 432 24.31 12.71 24.77
CA GLY A 432 23.13 12.73 25.63
C GLY A 432 22.45 11.38 25.91
N GLY A 433 23.11 10.24 25.61
CA GLY A 433 22.62 8.90 26.00
C GLY A 433 21.42 8.40 25.18
N GLN A 434 21.17 8.96 24.02
CA GLN A 434 19.99 8.67 23.17
C GLN A 434 19.91 7.22 22.70
N TYR A 435 21.06 6.55 22.60
CA TYR A 435 21.18 5.16 22.10
C TYR A 435 21.66 4.19 23.16
N ASP A 436 21.56 4.55 24.45
CA ASP A 436 21.99 3.68 25.56
C ASP A 436 21.22 2.35 25.58
N GLU A 437 19.93 2.37 25.22
CA GLU A 437 19.11 1.15 25.12
C GLU A 437 19.66 0.19 24.05
N VAL A 438 20.20 0.70 22.95
CA VAL A 438 20.85 -0.11 21.91
C VAL A 438 22.13 -0.76 22.45
N LEU A 439 22.97 0.01 23.14
CA LEU A 439 24.20 -0.55 23.75
C LEU A 439 23.86 -1.63 24.78
N GLN A 440 22.90 -1.36 25.66
CA GLN A 440 22.44 -2.36 26.66
C GLN A 440 21.89 -3.63 25.98
N PHE A 441 21.15 -3.49 24.88
CA PHE A 441 20.66 -4.63 24.10
C PHE A 441 21.82 -5.43 23.51
N LEU A 442 22.79 -4.78 22.90
CA LEU A 442 23.96 -5.42 22.30
C LEU A 442 24.81 -6.13 23.35
N ASP A 443 25.05 -5.51 24.53
CA ASP A 443 25.83 -6.09 25.60
C ASP A 443 25.15 -7.33 26.20
N ARG A 444 23.83 -7.33 26.32
CA ARG A 444 23.06 -8.51 26.78
C ARG A 444 23.11 -9.67 25.78
N ASN A 445 23.14 -9.38 24.48
CA ASN A 445 23.16 -10.40 23.43
C ASN A 445 24.57 -10.82 23.00
N ALA A 446 25.61 -10.02 23.28
CA ALA A 446 27.00 -10.40 23.05
C ALA A 446 27.52 -11.46 24.07
N LYS A 447 26.82 -11.64 25.19
CA LYS A 447 27.14 -12.62 26.23
C LYS A 447 26.40 -13.94 26.06
N ARG A 448 25.59 -14.09 25.04
CA ARG A 448 24.89 -15.31 24.65
C ARG A 448 25.41 -15.82 23.30
#